data_b4e6001d3f5849d2da52f57e1d8a60d0
#
_entry.id   b4e6001d3f5849d2da52f57e1d8a60d0
#
_cell.length_a   1.000
_cell.length_b   1.000
_cell.length_c   1.000
_cell.angle_alpha   90.00
_cell.angle_beta   90.00
_cell.angle_gamma   90.00
#
_symmetry.space_group_name_H-M   'P 1'
#
loop_
_entity.id
_entity.type
_entity.pdbx_description
1 polymer ?
#
loop_
_entity_poly.entity_id
_entity_poly.type
_entity_poly.pdbx_seq_one_letter_code
_entity_poly.pdbx_strand_id
1 'polypeptide(L)'
;RCEMSCFDEAKALRIVINNNIDDMHRPSLPYKFKFKFSGCPNDCVNAIQRSDMATIGTWRDNIRVNEAQVQDYYKAHGMSDLVNDVISKCPTKAITLAAADKVFASDTVSVAKLGDGNALCIDNKNCVRCMHCLNVIPGGLLPGNDKGVTILVGGKSVLKIGATMGTVVIPFMKMESDEDFEKLNELSRNIIDFFAENALEHERTGEMIERIGLANFLEGMDIPVDPNMISQPRANPYFRGDDWDEQVEKWNEHKQSAA
;
A
#
# COMPACT_ATOMS: atom_id res chain seq x y z
N ARG A 1 12.10 -3.47 14.49
CA ARG A 1 11.27 -4.01 13.39
C ARG A 1 9.84 -4.20 13.86
N CYS A 2 8.87 -3.75 13.09
CA CYS A 2 7.45 -3.92 13.42
C CYS A 2 7.03 -5.38 13.19
N GLU A 3 6.21 -5.95 14.08
CA GLU A 3 5.69 -7.33 13.95
C GLU A 3 4.85 -7.53 12.68
N MET A 4 4.22 -6.45 12.20
CA MET A 4 3.43 -6.44 10.97
C MET A 4 4.30 -6.37 9.70
N SER A 5 5.62 -6.26 9.83
CA SER A 5 6.53 -6.12 8.69
C SER A 5 6.49 -7.35 7.79
N CYS A 6 6.40 -7.11 6.48
CA CYS A 6 6.33 -8.16 5.47
C CYS A 6 7.68 -8.44 4.81
N PHE A 7 8.70 -7.61 5.07
CA PHE A 7 10.08 -7.82 4.61
C PHE A 7 11.06 -7.11 5.54
N ASP A 8 12.35 -7.25 5.30
CA ASP A 8 13.38 -6.51 6.03
C ASP A 8 13.62 -5.13 5.34
N GLU A 9 12.82 -4.15 5.73
CA GLU A 9 12.90 -2.79 5.19
C GLU A 9 14.22 -2.09 5.48
N ALA A 10 14.87 -2.41 6.59
CA ALA A 10 16.17 -1.85 6.93
C ALA A 10 17.29 -2.40 6.04
N LYS A 11 17.25 -3.71 5.76
CA LYS A 11 18.16 -4.36 4.81
C LYS A 11 17.97 -3.81 3.40
N ALA A 12 16.72 -3.73 2.93
CA ALA A 12 16.39 -3.20 1.60
C ALA A 12 16.89 -1.75 1.46
N LEU A 13 16.58 -0.89 2.42
CA LEU A 13 17.04 0.50 2.43
C LEU A 13 18.57 0.60 2.37
N ARG A 14 19.26 -0.19 3.19
CA ARG A 14 20.72 -0.21 3.22
C ARG A 14 21.31 -0.61 1.87
N ILE A 15 20.81 -1.68 1.25
CA ILE A 15 21.32 -2.17 -0.04
C ILE A 15 21.08 -1.12 -1.13
N VAL A 16 19.85 -0.64 -1.27
CA VAL A 16 19.48 0.32 -2.33
C VAL A 16 20.23 1.65 -2.14
N ILE A 17 20.30 2.19 -0.94
CA ILE A 17 20.98 3.48 -0.72
C ILE A 17 22.49 3.34 -0.91
N ASN A 18 23.16 2.33 -0.33
CA ASN A 18 24.61 2.18 -0.46
C ASN A 18 25.04 2.00 -1.93
N ASN A 19 24.21 1.35 -2.75
CA ASN A 19 24.56 1.08 -4.14
C ASN A 19 24.20 2.23 -5.10
N ASN A 20 23.38 3.19 -4.67
CA ASN A 20 22.87 4.25 -5.55
C ASN A 20 23.10 5.67 -5.02
N ILE A 21 23.69 5.85 -3.83
CA ILE A 21 23.76 7.15 -3.15
C ILE A 21 24.49 8.23 -3.97
N ASP A 22 25.51 7.85 -4.71
CA ASP A 22 26.31 8.78 -5.50
C ASP A 22 25.53 9.32 -6.71
N ASP A 23 24.54 8.57 -7.19
CA ASP A 23 23.72 8.90 -8.35
C ASP A 23 22.36 9.54 -7.99
N MET A 24 22.05 9.69 -6.69
CA MET A 24 20.73 10.15 -6.25
C MET A 24 20.53 11.66 -6.20
N HIS A 25 21.54 12.46 -6.56
CA HIS A 25 21.52 13.91 -6.45
C HIS A 25 22.30 14.60 -7.57
N ARG A 26 22.23 15.92 -7.62
CA ARG A 26 22.99 16.71 -8.59
C ARG A 26 24.51 16.61 -8.38
N PRO A 27 25.32 16.60 -9.44
CA PRO A 27 24.94 16.83 -10.84
C PRO A 27 24.46 15.58 -11.60
N SER A 28 24.49 14.38 -11.01
CA SER A 28 24.13 13.12 -11.69
C SER A 28 22.68 13.07 -12.14
N LEU A 29 21.77 13.71 -11.39
CA LEU A 29 20.35 13.74 -11.72
C LEU A 29 19.85 15.16 -12.02
N PRO A 30 18.85 15.34 -12.90
CA PRO A 30 18.22 16.63 -13.17
C PRO A 30 17.53 17.21 -11.94
N TYR A 31 17.07 16.36 -11.03
CA TYR A 31 16.59 16.72 -9.70
C TYR A 31 16.80 15.58 -8.70
N LYS A 32 16.56 15.82 -7.39
CA LYS A 32 16.73 14.81 -6.33
C LYS A 32 15.79 13.64 -6.52
N PHE A 33 16.28 12.45 -6.27
CA PHE A 33 15.50 11.21 -6.20
C PHE A 33 15.36 10.72 -4.75
N LYS A 34 14.23 10.19 -4.37
CA LYS A 34 13.95 9.74 -3.01
C LYS A 34 13.38 8.33 -3.00
N PHE A 35 14.00 7.47 -2.24
CA PHE A 35 13.47 6.17 -1.85
C PHE A 35 12.79 6.24 -0.49
N LYS A 36 11.72 5.47 -0.32
CA LYS A 36 11.15 5.16 0.98
C LYS A 36 10.67 3.71 1.03
N PHE A 37 10.92 3.09 2.17
CA PHE A 37 10.61 1.70 2.44
C PHE A 37 9.68 1.62 3.64
N SER A 38 8.52 1.02 3.46
CA SER A 38 7.53 0.80 4.51
C SER A 38 7.31 -0.70 4.70
N GLY A 39 7.47 -1.21 5.90
CA GLY A 39 7.43 -2.65 6.20
C GLY A 39 6.08 -3.32 5.96
N CYS A 40 4.99 -2.57 5.91
CA CYS A 40 3.63 -3.10 5.71
C CYS A 40 2.71 -2.04 5.07
N PRO A 41 1.47 -2.42 4.66
CA PRO A 41 0.52 -1.51 4.01
C PRO A 41 0.02 -0.34 4.86
N ASN A 42 0.32 -0.26 6.16
CA ASN A 42 0.05 0.94 6.96
C ASN A 42 0.82 2.17 6.47
N ASP A 43 1.91 1.97 5.75
CA ASP A 43 2.75 3.03 5.18
C ASP A 43 3.07 4.16 6.18
N CYS A 44 3.52 3.79 7.39
CA CYS A 44 3.81 4.73 8.48
C CYS A 44 4.82 5.82 8.14
N VAL A 45 5.67 5.60 7.13
CA VAL A 45 6.63 6.58 6.63
C VAL A 45 6.10 7.44 5.50
N ASN A 46 4.83 7.21 5.10
CA ASN A 46 4.17 7.91 4.00
C ASN A 46 4.99 7.83 2.70
N ALA A 47 5.34 6.61 2.31
CA ALA A 47 6.16 6.34 1.14
C ALA A 47 5.41 6.65 -0.16
N ILE A 48 4.14 6.25 -0.24
CA ILE A 48 3.27 6.43 -1.44
C ILE A 48 3.26 7.89 -1.91
N GLN A 49 3.21 8.83 -0.97
CA GLN A 49 2.99 10.24 -1.25
C GLN A 49 4.29 11.07 -1.25
N ARG A 50 5.38 10.54 -0.68
CA ARG A 50 6.58 11.35 -0.40
C ARG A 50 7.87 10.81 -1.00
N SER A 51 7.80 9.84 -1.90
CA SER A 51 8.98 9.30 -2.55
C SER A 51 8.80 9.16 -4.05
N ASP A 52 9.91 9.24 -4.77
CA ASP A 52 9.95 8.96 -6.20
C ASP A 52 9.76 7.47 -6.46
N MET A 53 10.33 6.62 -5.59
CA MET A 53 10.06 5.20 -5.53
C MET A 53 9.69 4.80 -4.11
N ALA A 54 8.53 4.19 -3.95
CA ALA A 54 8.01 3.62 -2.71
C ALA A 54 8.05 2.09 -2.77
N THR A 55 8.58 1.47 -1.72
CA THR A 55 8.55 0.00 -1.54
C THR A 55 7.74 -0.30 -0.29
N ILE A 56 6.59 -0.95 -0.46
CA ILE A 56 5.64 -1.19 0.62
C ILE A 56 5.45 -2.68 0.82
N GLY A 57 5.75 -3.16 2.00
CA GLY A 57 5.54 -4.55 2.37
C GLY A 57 4.07 -4.97 2.25
N THR A 58 3.83 -6.16 1.73
CA THR A 58 2.51 -6.77 1.56
C THR A 58 2.60 -8.30 1.60
N TRP A 59 1.47 -8.98 1.44
CA TRP A 59 1.40 -10.45 1.33
C TRP A 59 0.34 -10.83 0.30
N ARG A 60 0.39 -12.05 -0.23
CA ARG A 60 -0.56 -12.54 -1.25
C ARG A 60 -1.59 -13.52 -0.71
N ASP A 61 -1.17 -14.37 0.22
CA ASP A 61 -2.00 -15.43 0.80
C ASP A 61 -3.00 -14.90 1.85
N ASN A 62 -3.60 -15.81 2.59
CA ASN A 62 -4.62 -15.50 3.58
C ASN A 62 -4.06 -14.77 4.81
N ILE A 63 -4.86 -13.88 5.38
CA ILE A 63 -4.65 -13.35 6.73
C ILE A 63 -4.51 -14.52 7.70
N ARG A 64 -3.45 -14.52 8.48
CA ARG A 64 -3.25 -15.52 9.55
C ARG A 64 -4.06 -15.16 10.78
N VAL A 65 -4.59 -16.18 11.42
CA VAL A 65 -5.42 -16.05 12.62
C VAL A 65 -4.73 -16.69 13.80
N ASN A 66 -4.58 -15.93 14.89
CA ASN A 66 -4.31 -16.45 16.22
C ASN A 66 -5.64 -16.43 17.00
N GLU A 67 -6.30 -17.57 17.02
CA GLU A 67 -7.64 -17.71 17.58
C GLU A 67 -7.71 -17.29 19.06
N ALA A 68 -6.70 -17.62 19.85
CA ALA A 68 -6.65 -17.27 21.27
C ALA A 68 -6.68 -15.73 21.47
N GLN A 69 -5.88 -14.99 20.72
CA GLN A 69 -5.85 -13.53 20.83
C GLN A 69 -7.10 -12.86 20.25
N VAL A 70 -7.72 -13.44 19.22
CA VAL A 70 -9.03 -12.96 18.74
C VAL A 70 -10.10 -13.17 19.81
N GLN A 71 -10.10 -14.32 20.50
CA GLN A 71 -11.02 -14.59 21.60
C GLN A 71 -10.78 -13.67 22.80
N ASP A 72 -9.51 -13.36 23.11
CA ASP A 72 -9.19 -12.43 24.19
C ASP A 72 -9.66 -11.00 23.88
N TYR A 73 -9.48 -10.55 22.62
CA TYR A 73 -10.07 -9.29 22.15
C TYR A 73 -11.60 -9.32 22.29
N TYR A 74 -12.25 -10.39 21.82
CA TYR A 74 -13.68 -10.52 21.88
C TYR A 74 -14.24 -10.55 23.31
N LYS A 75 -13.57 -11.22 24.25
CA LYS A 75 -13.94 -11.21 25.66
C LYS A 75 -13.82 -9.82 26.30
N ALA A 76 -12.84 -9.05 25.89
CA ALA A 76 -12.57 -7.72 26.44
C ALA A 76 -13.53 -6.65 25.89
N HIS A 77 -13.92 -6.73 24.63
CA HIS A 77 -14.66 -5.68 23.91
C HIS A 77 -16.10 -6.07 23.52
N GLY A 78 -16.39 -7.36 23.41
CA GLY A 78 -17.71 -7.87 23.08
C GLY A 78 -18.10 -7.76 21.58
N MET A 79 -19.33 -8.21 21.28
CA MET A 79 -19.84 -8.28 19.90
C MET A 79 -20.04 -6.88 19.30
N SER A 80 -20.49 -5.91 20.10
CA SER A 80 -20.74 -4.55 19.61
C SER A 80 -19.49 -3.92 19.00
N ASP A 81 -18.38 -3.97 19.74
CA ASP A 81 -17.11 -3.38 19.30
C ASP A 81 -16.52 -4.16 18.12
N LEU A 82 -16.62 -5.49 18.14
CA LEU A 82 -16.20 -6.31 17.01
C LEU A 82 -16.94 -5.93 15.71
N VAL A 83 -18.25 -5.70 15.80
CA VAL A 83 -19.07 -5.28 14.65
C VAL A 83 -18.71 -3.85 14.24
N ASN A 84 -18.65 -2.92 15.18
CA ASN A 84 -18.46 -1.49 14.90
C ASN A 84 -17.06 -1.16 14.44
N ASP A 85 -16.04 -1.76 15.06
CA ASP A 85 -14.65 -1.38 14.85
C ASP A 85 -13.91 -2.27 13.83
N VAL A 86 -14.39 -3.48 13.60
CA VAL A 86 -13.74 -4.42 12.67
C VAL A 86 -14.59 -4.68 11.43
N ILE A 87 -15.80 -5.21 11.61
CA ILE A 87 -16.60 -5.68 10.48
C ILE A 87 -17.13 -4.54 9.63
N SER A 88 -17.76 -3.54 10.27
CA SER A 88 -18.37 -2.39 9.57
C SER A 88 -17.33 -1.49 8.88
N LYS A 89 -16.09 -1.49 9.38
CA LYS A 89 -14.98 -0.70 8.83
C LYS A 89 -14.25 -1.39 7.68
N CYS A 90 -14.58 -2.65 7.36
CA CYS A 90 -13.99 -3.32 6.21
C CYS A 90 -14.47 -2.68 4.91
N PRO A 91 -13.58 -2.04 4.10
CA PRO A 91 -13.98 -1.26 2.93
C PRO A 91 -14.61 -2.13 1.82
N THR A 92 -14.24 -3.40 1.76
CA THR A 92 -14.74 -4.35 0.76
C THR A 92 -15.75 -5.34 1.33
N LYS A 93 -16.12 -5.18 2.61
CA LYS A 93 -17.03 -6.11 3.32
C LYS A 93 -16.54 -7.57 3.29
N ALA A 94 -15.22 -7.74 3.23
CA ALA A 94 -14.59 -9.06 3.22
C ALA A 94 -14.70 -9.79 4.57
N ILE A 95 -15.13 -9.11 5.64
CA ILE A 95 -15.24 -9.68 6.99
C ILE A 95 -16.71 -9.81 7.34
N THR A 96 -17.10 -11.03 7.76
CA THR A 96 -18.46 -11.37 8.14
C THR A 96 -18.49 -12.21 9.40
N LEU A 97 -19.66 -12.27 10.06
CA LEU A 97 -19.94 -13.21 11.16
C LEU A 97 -20.76 -14.39 10.63
N ALA A 98 -20.45 -15.57 11.14
CA ALA A 98 -21.21 -16.77 10.87
C ALA A 98 -21.19 -17.72 12.08
N ALA A 99 -22.08 -18.72 12.08
CA ALA A 99 -22.05 -19.75 13.11
C ALA A 99 -20.80 -20.63 12.96
N ALA A 100 -20.08 -20.84 14.05
CA ALA A 100 -18.77 -21.51 14.06
C ALA A 100 -18.80 -22.97 13.57
N ASP A 101 -19.95 -23.62 13.65
CA ASP A 101 -20.18 -24.99 13.16
C ASP A 101 -20.42 -25.06 11.63
N LYS A 102 -20.70 -23.91 10.98
CA LYS A 102 -21.04 -23.84 9.55
C LYS A 102 -19.91 -23.29 8.69
N VAL A 103 -18.80 -22.88 9.29
CA VAL A 103 -17.70 -22.24 8.57
C VAL A 103 -16.37 -22.95 8.79
N PHE A 104 -15.60 -23.05 7.72
CA PHE A 104 -14.31 -23.71 7.71
C PHE A 104 -13.29 -22.84 6.99
N ALA A 105 -12.06 -22.85 7.48
CA ALA A 105 -10.94 -22.24 6.78
C ALA A 105 -10.69 -22.96 5.44
N SER A 106 -10.32 -22.19 4.42
CA SER A 106 -10.00 -22.69 3.09
C SER A 106 -8.83 -21.90 2.49
N ASP A 107 -8.45 -22.22 1.26
CA ASP A 107 -7.40 -21.51 0.50
C ASP A 107 -7.72 -20.02 0.28
N THR A 108 -8.95 -19.61 0.54
CA THR A 108 -9.40 -18.22 0.33
C THR A 108 -10.13 -17.61 1.53
N VAL A 109 -10.38 -18.39 2.57
CA VAL A 109 -11.14 -17.93 3.75
C VAL A 109 -10.35 -18.22 5.02
N SER A 110 -10.10 -17.17 5.80
CA SER A 110 -9.61 -17.30 7.18
C SER A 110 -10.77 -17.29 8.16
N VAL A 111 -10.69 -18.13 9.18
CA VAL A 111 -11.76 -18.28 10.20
C VAL A 111 -11.15 -18.13 11.58
N ALA A 112 -11.80 -17.32 12.43
CA ALA A 112 -11.47 -17.18 13.85
C ALA A 112 -12.73 -17.47 14.69
N LYS A 113 -12.73 -18.54 15.47
CA LYS A 113 -13.85 -18.86 16.38
C LYS A 113 -13.82 -17.94 17.60
N LEU A 114 -14.96 -17.37 17.98
CA LEU A 114 -15.05 -16.39 19.05
C LEU A 114 -15.27 -17.01 20.44
N GLY A 115 -15.62 -18.29 20.49
CA GLY A 115 -15.87 -19.02 21.74
C GLY A 115 -17.31 -18.95 22.27
N ASP A 116 -18.20 -18.20 21.61
CA ASP A 116 -19.64 -18.03 21.91
C ASP A 116 -20.56 -18.74 20.90
N GLY A 117 -20.01 -19.61 20.07
CA GLY A 117 -20.72 -20.27 18.97
C GLY A 117 -20.66 -19.51 17.64
N ASN A 118 -20.08 -18.30 17.61
CA ASN A 118 -19.85 -17.50 16.41
C ASN A 118 -18.39 -17.59 15.95
N ALA A 119 -18.17 -17.24 14.68
CA ALA A 119 -16.86 -17.11 14.09
C ALA A 119 -16.78 -15.87 13.20
N LEU A 120 -15.60 -15.24 13.21
CA LEU A 120 -15.21 -14.19 12.28
C LEU A 120 -14.67 -14.87 11.01
N CYS A 121 -15.27 -14.58 9.87
CA CYS A 121 -14.86 -15.10 8.56
C CYS A 121 -14.27 -13.98 7.72
N ILE A 122 -13.10 -14.21 7.13
CA ILE A 122 -12.40 -13.24 6.28
C ILE A 122 -12.26 -13.84 4.88
N ASP A 123 -12.93 -13.25 3.91
CA ASP A 123 -12.77 -13.57 2.49
C ASP A 123 -11.52 -12.89 1.95
N ASN A 124 -10.44 -13.65 1.81
CA ASN A 124 -9.16 -13.13 1.39
C ASN A 124 -9.10 -12.74 -0.10
N LYS A 125 -10.03 -13.20 -0.95
CA LYS A 125 -10.15 -12.74 -2.33
C LYS A 125 -10.62 -11.29 -2.41
N ASN A 126 -11.56 -10.91 -1.55
CA ASN A 126 -12.09 -9.56 -1.46
C ASN A 126 -11.31 -8.66 -0.51
N CYS A 127 -10.33 -9.19 0.22
CA CYS A 127 -9.48 -8.42 1.13
C CYS A 127 -8.48 -7.56 0.37
N VAL A 128 -8.56 -6.24 0.53
CA VAL A 128 -7.62 -5.25 -0.05
C VAL A 128 -6.39 -4.97 0.82
N ARG A 129 -6.17 -5.72 1.86
CA ARG A 129 -5.00 -5.63 2.78
C ARG A 129 -4.80 -4.24 3.38
N CYS A 130 -5.90 -3.54 3.69
CA CYS A 130 -5.86 -2.18 4.26
C CYS A 130 -5.31 -2.11 5.69
N MET A 131 -5.00 -3.23 6.33
CA MET A 131 -4.46 -3.37 7.69
C MET A 131 -5.43 -3.03 8.83
N HIS A 132 -6.62 -2.48 8.57
CA HIS A 132 -7.49 -1.98 9.63
C HIS A 132 -7.79 -3.05 10.69
N CYS A 133 -8.30 -4.20 10.30
CA CYS A 133 -8.64 -5.30 11.22
C CYS A 133 -7.41 -5.84 11.97
N LEU A 134 -6.23 -5.89 11.32
CA LEU A 134 -4.99 -6.30 11.96
C LEU A 134 -4.54 -5.28 13.03
N ASN A 135 -4.78 -4.00 12.81
CA ASN A 135 -4.44 -2.95 13.76
C ASN A 135 -5.41 -2.93 14.95
N VAL A 136 -6.68 -3.31 14.75
CA VAL A 136 -7.68 -3.35 15.83
C VAL A 136 -7.52 -4.61 16.69
N ILE A 137 -7.15 -5.75 16.10
CA ILE A 137 -6.91 -7.02 16.82
C ILE A 137 -5.41 -7.40 16.67
N PRO A 138 -4.50 -6.64 17.27
CA PRO A 138 -3.06 -6.87 17.13
C PRO A 138 -2.70 -8.25 17.69
N GLY A 139 -1.89 -9.00 16.93
CA GLY A 139 -1.51 -10.37 17.26
C GLY A 139 -2.60 -11.42 17.04
N GLY A 140 -3.89 -11.04 17.00
CA GLY A 140 -5.00 -11.94 16.67
C GLY A 140 -5.15 -12.13 15.17
N LEU A 141 -5.02 -11.05 14.42
CA LEU A 141 -4.96 -11.07 12.95
C LEU A 141 -3.59 -10.59 12.48
N LEU A 142 -2.96 -11.34 11.60
CA LEU A 142 -1.59 -11.14 11.17
C LEU A 142 -1.47 -11.19 9.65
N PRO A 143 -0.49 -10.49 9.04
CA PRO A 143 -0.17 -10.66 7.63
C PRO A 143 0.06 -12.13 7.28
N GLY A 144 -0.27 -12.52 6.05
CA GLY A 144 -0.02 -13.87 5.55
C GLY A 144 1.46 -14.27 5.57
N ASN A 145 1.74 -15.46 5.07
CA ASN A 145 3.10 -16.02 5.03
C ASN A 145 3.82 -15.72 3.70
N ASP A 146 3.08 -15.64 2.58
CA ASP A 146 3.66 -15.31 1.28
C ASP A 146 3.88 -13.79 1.19
N LYS A 147 4.97 -13.36 1.83
CA LYS A 147 5.34 -11.96 2.03
C LYS A 147 6.20 -11.43 0.90
N GLY A 148 6.05 -10.14 0.63
CA GLY A 148 6.80 -9.42 -0.38
C GLY A 148 6.53 -7.94 -0.32
N VAL A 149 6.70 -7.25 -1.44
CA VAL A 149 6.52 -5.80 -1.55
C VAL A 149 5.72 -5.43 -2.79
N THR A 150 5.00 -4.32 -2.69
CA THR A 150 4.47 -3.56 -3.82
C THR A 150 5.40 -2.40 -4.11
N ILE A 151 5.76 -2.18 -5.36
CA ILE A 151 6.57 -1.04 -5.80
C ILE A 151 5.67 0.00 -6.47
N LEU A 152 5.80 1.24 -6.01
CA LEU A 152 5.09 2.38 -6.57
C LEU A 152 6.10 3.47 -6.95
N VAL A 153 5.82 4.20 -8.02
CA VAL A 153 6.70 5.25 -8.54
C VAL A 153 5.92 6.55 -8.74
N GLY A 154 6.58 7.69 -8.52
CA GLY A 154 6.05 9.00 -8.86
C GLY A 154 5.31 9.73 -7.75
N GLY A 155 5.46 9.33 -6.49
CA GLY A 155 4.88 10.04 -5.35
C GLY A 155 5.53 11.42 -5.16
N LYS A 156 4.70 12.45 -4.95
CA LYS A 156 5.13 13.83 -4.74
C LYS A 156 4.16 14.57 -3.84
N SER A 157 4.67 15.12 -2.76
CA SER A 157 3.90 15.98 -1.86
C SER A 157 4.42 17.41 -1.96
N VAL A 158 3.80 18.23 -2.83
CA VAL A 158 4.13 19.65 -3.00
C VAL A 158 2.84 20.47 -3.06
N LEU A 159 2.76 21.49 -2.22
CA LEU A 159 1.58 22.32 -2.08
C LEU A 159 1.27 23.19 -3.31
N LYS A 160 2.27 23.59 -4.12
CA LYS A 160 2.10 24.55 -5.20
C LYS A 160 1.41 23.98 -6.46
N ILE A 161 1.65 22.71 -6.77
CA ILE A 161 1.16 22.07 -8.00
C ILE A 161 0.36 20.80 -7.72
N GLY A 162 -0.03 20.62 -6.46
CA GLY A 162 -0.72 19.44 -5.99
C GLY A 162 0.23 18.29 -5.59
N ALA A 163 -0.32 17.34 -4.86
CA ALA A 163 0.37 16.11 -4.51
C ALA A 163 -0.03 15.01 -5.48
N THR A 164 0.93 14.21 -5.92
CA THR A 164 0.68 12.98 -6.67
C THR A 164 0.96 11.78 -5.79
N MET A 165 0.14 10.76 -5.88
CA MET A 165 0.42 9.47 -5.24
C MET A 165 1.22 8.59 -6.19
N GLY A 166 2.13 7.81 -5.63
CA GLY A 166 2.87 6.82 -6.41
C GLY A 166 1.92 5.86 -7.13
N THR A 167 2.20 5.58 -8.39
CA THR A 167 1.48 4.59 -9.19
C THR A 167 2.12 3.22 -9.00
N VAL A 168 1.32 2.17 -8.86
CA VAL A 168 1.81 0.80 -8.75
C VAL A 168 2.46 0.41 -10.09
N VAL A 169 3.73 0.01 -10.03
CA VAL A 169 4.48 -0.50 -11.19
C VAL A 169 4.78 -2.00 -11.05
N ILE A 170 4.98 -2.49 -9.84
CA ILE A 170 5.07 -3.92 -9.54
C ILE A 170 4.07 -4.24 -8.44
N PRO A 171 2.97 -4.94 -8.74
CA PRO A 171 1.94 -5.28 -7.74
C PRO A 171 2.48 -6.13 -6.60
N PHE A 172 3.35 -7.08 -6.92
CA PHE A 172 3.98 -7.95 -5.92
C PHE A 172 5.35 -8.43 -6.39
N MET A 173 6.36 -8.21 -5.56
CA MET A 173 7.70 -8.79 -5.67
C MET A 173 8.01 -9.54 -4.37
N LYS A 174 8.38 -10.82 -4.47
CA LYS A 174 8.76 -11.60 -3.30
C LYS A 174 10.02 -11.02 -2.65
N MET A 175 10.11 -11.06 -1.31
CA MET A 175 11.23 -10.46 -0.55
C MET A 175 11.65 -11.40 0.58
N GLU A 176 12.23 -12.52 0.23
CA GLU A 176 12.60 -13.57 1.18
C GLU A 176 14.10 -13.89 1.15
N SER A 177 14.66 -14.00 -0.05
CA SER A 177 16.06 -14.35 -0.29
C SER A 177 16.94 -13.13 -0.57
N ASP A 178 18.26 -13.30 -0.48
CA ASP A 178 19.22 -12.25 -0.86
C ASP A 178 19.09 -11.87 -2.34
N GLU A 179 18.76 -12.83 -3.19
CA GLU A 179 18.51 -12.60 -4.62
C GLU A 179 17.31 -11.68 -4.86
N ASP A 180 16.28 -11.73 -4.01
CA ASP A 180 15.13 -10.84 -4.11
C ASP A 180 15.51 -9.39 -3.78
N PHE A 181 16.43 -9.20 -2.81
CA PHE A 181 16.96 -7.87 -2.51
C PHE A 181 17.84 -7.32 -3.63
N GLU A 182 18.61 -8.17 -4.32
CA GLU A 182 19.38 -7.74 -5.47
C GLU A 182 18.47 -7.36 -6.66
N LYS A 183 17.40 -8.10 -6.92
CA LYS A 183 16.38 -7.71 -7.92
C LYS A 183 15.74 -6.36 -7.60
N LEU A 184 15.46 -6.09 -6.32
CA LEU A 184 14.95 -4.79 -5.90
C LEU A 184 15.99 -3.68 -6.13
N ASN A 185 17.26 -3.95 -5.85
CA ASN A 185 18.35 -3.02 -6.10
C ASN A 185 18.54 -2.73 -7.59
N GLU A 186 18.52 -3.75 -8.43
CA GLU A 186 18.58 -3.62 -9.90
C GLU A 186 17.41 -2.80 -10.44
N LEU A 187 16.17 -3.12 -10.03
CA LEU A 187 15.00 -2.33 -10.41
C LEU A 187 15.15 -0.86 -9.96
N SER A 188 15.66 -0.64 -8.75
CA SER A 188 15.86 0.71 -8.22
C SER A 188 16.87 1.50 -9.06
N ARG A 189 17.95 0.86 -9.49
CA ARG A 189 18.95 1.45 -10.38
C ARG A 189 18.35 1.78 -11.75
N ASN A 190 17.65 0.84 -12.36
CA ASN A 190 17.01 1.05 -13.64
C ASN A 190 16.03 2.24 -13.62
N ILE A 191 15.28 2.41 -12.52
CA ILE A 191 14.37 3.56 -12.34
C ILE A 191 15.16 4.88 -12.22
N ILE A 192 16.30 4.90 -11.53
CA ILE A 192 17.18 6.07 -11.44
C ILE A 192 17.74 6.42 -12.82
N ASP A 193 18.27 5.44 -13.54
CA ASP A 193 18.88 5.63 -14.86
C ASP A 193 17.84 6.15 -15.84
N PHE A 194 16.65 5.55 -15.87
CA PHE A 194 15.54 6.04 -16.69
C PHE A 194 15.14 7.48 -16.34
N PHE A 195 15.08 7.80 -15.04
CA PHE A 195 14.81 9.17 -14.59
C PHE A 195 15.91 10.14 -15.01
N ALA A 196 17.18 9.75 -14.92
CA ALA A 196 18.31 10.56 -15.33
C ALA A 196 18.28 10.90 -16.82
N GLU A 197 17.89 9.94 -17.66
CA GLU A 197 17.85 10.08 -19.12
C GLU A 197 16.61 10.87 -19.61
N ASN A 198 15.49 10.75 -18.95
CA ASN A 198 14.19 11.23 -19.46
C ASN A 198 13.62 12.44 -18.73
N ALA A 199 14.05 12.73 -17.49
CA ALA A 199 13.51 13.85 -16.74
C ALA A 199 14.10 15.19 -17.19
N LEU A 200 13.25 16.22 -17.18
CA LEU A 200 13.68 17.60 -17.40
C LEU A 200 14.29 18.20 -16.12
N GLU A 201 15.00 19.32 -16.28
CA GLU A 201 15.58 20.02 -15.14
C GLU A 201 14.49 20.45 -14.13
N HIS A 202 14.70 20.13 -12.85
CA HIS A 202 13.74 20.33 -11.74
C HIS A 202 12.47 19.48 -11.79
N GLU A 203 12.34 18.55 -12.73
CA GLU A 203 11.20 17.63 -12.82
C GLU A 203 11.33 16.49 -11.81
N ARG A 204 10.24 16.07 -11.17
CA ARG A 204 10.18 14.88 -10.33
C ARG A 204 9.71 13.68 -11.14
N THR A 205 10.00 12.49 -10.66
CA THR A 205 9.64 11.24 -11.34
C THR A 205 8.14 11.15 -11.67
N GLY A 206 7.27 11.58 -10.77
CA GLY A 206 5.82 11.60 -11.03
C GLY A 206 5.41 12.58 -12.15
N GLU A 207 6.06 13.73 -12.23
CA GLU A 207 5.83 14.73 -13.29
C GLU A 207 6.35 14.21 -14.63
N MET A 208 7.51 13.57 -14.62
CA MET A 208 8.06 12.90 -15.80
C MET A 208 7.09 11.85 -16.34
N ILE A 209 6.60 10.94 -15.47
CA ILE A 209 5.65 9.88 -15.86
C ILE A 209 4.34 10.49 -16.40
N GLU A 210 3.85 11.57 -15.79
CA GLU A 210 2.66 12.29 -16.28
C GLU A 210 2.90 12.87 -17.68
N ARG A 211 4.06 13.43 -17.94
CA ARG A 211 4.44 14.01 -19.23
C ARG A 211 4.66 12.96 -20.32
N ILE A 212 5.40 11.88 -20.04
CA ILE A 212 5.71 10.86 -21.05
C ILE A 212 4.65 9.77 -21.16
N GLY A 213 3.79 9.63 -20.16
CA GLY A 213 2.78 8.59 -20.02
C GLY A 213 3.28 7.33 -19.30
N LEU A 214 2.42 6.74 -18.47
CA LEU A 214 2.75 5.53 -17.70
C LEU A 214 3.11 4.35 -18.62
N ALA A 215 2.43 4.18 -19.75
CA ALA A 215 2.71 3.09 -20.69
C ALA A 215 4.15 3.18 -21.22
N ASN A 216 4.59 4.36 -21.65
CA ASN A 216 5.95 4.57 -22.14
C ASN A 216 7.00 4.37 -21.04
N PHE A 217 6.68 4.74 -19.79
CA PHE A 217 7.55 4.47 -18.66
C PHE A 217 7.71 2.96 -18.43
N LEU A 218 6.61 2.21 -18.39
CA LEU A 218 6.63 0.76 -18.18
C LEU A 218 7.36 0.03 -19.32
N GLU A 219 7.13 0.43 -20.57
CA GLU A 219 7.81 -0.10 -21.74
C GLU A 219 9.32 0.17 -21.69
N GLY A 220 9.71 1.40 -21.36
CA GLY A 220 11.13 1.76 -21.24
C GLY A 220 11.85 1.08 -20.08
N MET A 221 11.12 0.58 -19.10
CA MET A 221 11.62 -0.19 -17.96
C MET A 221 11.54 -1.71 -18.18
N ASP A 222 11.03 -2.17 -19.32
CA ASP A 222 10.71 -3.58 -19.60
C ASP A 222 9.80 -4.22 -18.53
N ILE A 223 8.87 -3.43 -18.00
CA ILE A 223 7.89 -3.86 -16.99
C ILE A 223 6.60 -4.26 -17.73
N PRO A 224 6.12 -5.51 -17.58
CA PRO A 224 4.87 -5.94 -18.17
C PRO A 224 3.69 -5.08 -17.67
N VAL A 225 2.87 -4.61 -18.61
CA VAL A 225 1.68 -3.84 -18.28
C VAL A 225 0.59 -4.78 -17.78
N ASP A 226 0.22 -4.65 -16.49
CA ASP A 226 -0.99 -5.28 -15.96
C ASP A 226 -2.21 -4.37 -16.28
N PRO A 227 -3.26 -4.91 -16.95
CA PRO A 227 -4.48 -4.15 -17.24
C PRO A 227 -5.10 -3.46 -16.01
N ASN A 228 -4.96 -4.03 -14.82
CA ASN A 228 -5.44 -3.44 -13.58
C ASN A 228 -4.69 -2.17 -13.16
N MET A 229 -3.47 -1.95 -13.65
CA MET A 229 -2.72 -0.72 -13.40
C MET A 229 -3.28 0.46 -14.20
N ILE A 230 -3.90 0.21 -15.35
CA ILE A 230 -4.29 1.23 -16.32
C ILE A 230 -5.80 1.48 -16.31
N SER A 231 -6.61 0.44 -16.02
CA SER A 231 -8.08 0.52 -16.12
C SER A 231 -8.73 1.45 -15.08
N GLN A 232 -8.05 1.72 -13.97
CA GLN A 232 -8.48 2.67 -12.95
C GLN A 232 -7.28 3.51 -12.51
N PRO A 233 -6.88 4.52 -13.29
CA PRO A 233 -5.85 5.45 -12.87
C PRO A 233 -6.29 6.07 -11.55
N ARG A 234 -5.41 6.03 -10.54
CA ARG A 234 -5.71 6.67 -9.25
C ARG A 234 -5.92 8.14 -9.49
N ALA A 235 -7.12 8.62 -9.23
CA ALA A 235 -7.36 10.05 -9.17
C ALA A 235 -6.43 10.64 -8.08
N ASN A 236 -5.73 11.70 -8.40
CA ASN A 236 -4.98 12.46 -7.42
C ASN A 236 -5.99 13.07 -6.43
N PRO A 237 -5.97 12.69 -5.12
CA PRO A 237 -6.95 13.20 -4.15
C PRO A 237 -6.84 14.73 -3.95
N TYR A 238 -5.78 15.35 -4.46
CA TYR A 238 -5.56 16.78 -4.39
C TYR A 238 -5.76 17.46 -5.75
N PHE A 239 -6.19 16.72 -6.77
CA PHE A 239 -6.55 17.30 -8.05
C PHE A 239 -7.90 17.98 -7.91
N ARG A 240 -7.96 19.27 -8.23
CA ARG A 240 -9.23 19.97 -8.37
C ARG A 240 -9.91 19.49 -9.65
N GLY A 241 -10.98 18.72 -9.50
CA GLY A 241 -11.89 18.43 -10.60
C GLY A 241 -12.54 19.73 -11.11
N ASP A 242 -13.07 19.72 -12.30
CA ASP A 242 -13.77 20.88 -12.88
C ASP A 242 -14.99 21.30 -12.04
N ASP A 243 -15.51 20.37 -11.22
CA ASP A 243 -16.65 20.56 -10.31
C ASP A 243 -16.23 20.91 -8.86
N TRP A 244 -14.93 21.13 -8.59
CA TRP A 244 -14.42 21.34 -7.22
C TRP A 244 -15.10 22.51 -6.51
N ASP A 245 -15.26 23.62 -7.19
CA ASP A 245 -15.84 24.83 -6.59
C ASP A 245 -17.32 24.60 -6.25
N GLU A 246 -18.06 23.88 -7.10
CA GLU A 246 -19.45 23.48 -6.85
C GLU A 246 -19.55 22.52 -5.65
N GLN A 247 -18.60 21.58 -5.49
CA GLN A 247 -18.56 20.69 -4.34
C GLN A 247 -18.25 21.43 -3.04
N VAL A 248 -17.37 22.44 -3.08
CA VAL A 248 -17.05 23.28 -1.94
C VAL A 248 -18.25 24.13 -1.52
N GLU A 249 -19.02 24.67 -2.47
CA GLU A 249 -20.25 25.42 -2.19
C GLU A 249 -21.29 24.52 -1.51
N LYS A 250 -21.58 23.34 -2.07
CA LYS A 250 -22.48 22.35 -1.45
C LYS A 250 -22.05 21.95 -0.04
N TRP A 251 -20.74 21.80 0.18
CA TRP A 251 -20.21 21.51 1.52
C TRP A 251 -20.45 22.66 2.51
N ASN A 252 -20.24 23.88 2.09
CA ASN A 252 -20.44 25.07 2.91
C ASN A 252 -21.92 25.27 3.26
N GLU A 253 -22.83 25.05 2.32
CA GLU A 253 -24.28 25.09 2.54
C GLU A 253 -24.72 24.02 3.56
N HIS A 254 -24.19 22.80 3.45
CA HIS A 254 -24.47 21.71 4.39
C HIS A 254 -23.98 22.01 5.82
N LYS A 255 -22.84 22.68 5.93
CA LYS A 255 -22.28 23.12 7.20
C LYS A 255 -23.11 24.21 7.88
N GLN A 256 -23.67 25.15 7.09
CA GLN A 256 -24.54 26.21 7.57
C GLN A 256 -25.93 25.69 7.99
N SER A 257 -26.43 24.64 7.34
CA SER A 257 -27.73 24.02 7.69
C SER A 257 -27.65 23.08 8.88
N ALA A 258 -26.45 22.67 9.31
CA ALA A 258 -26.22 21.79 10.44
C ALA A 258 -25.75 22.51 11.72
N ALA A 259 -25.58 23.85 11.66
CA ALA A 259 -25.23 24.73 12.78
C ALA A 259 -26.45 25.49 13.30
#